data_1341d9c33813cd98295b11ef8ac8eb33
#
_entry.id   1341d9c33813cd98295b11ef8ac8eb33
#
_cell.length_a   1.000
_cell.length_b   1.000
_cell.length_c   1.000
_cell.angle_alpha   90.00
_cell.angle_beta   90.00
_cell.angle_gamma   90.00
#
_symmetry.space_group_name_H-M   'P 1'
#
loop_
_entity.id
_entity.type
_entity.pdbx_description
1 polymer ?
#
loop_
_entity_poly.entity_id
_entity_poly.type
_entity_poly.pdbx_seq_one_letter_code
_entity_poly.pdbx_strand_id
1 'polypeptide(L)'
;MKRSGSKAAPLWQEAPLVEEGEIFAELAERKGSSLLLGRYSLNEVIAVLAKRSFLKDARKRFLWPLEFELNSSEYPVQRLQIFLREKKPENLIVDFKFKEMDFVPKAIPGFPPPLPPQKSLAFEWLTLQNPLHKFSESFTPLPGQTRPGLSMAKKILDLFVYLGRLTRKDCLLAFPAYFHNALLFSRYFHFWNPGKEGEVLAIRRLFIHAPLKQLAWIVHLNCLKREDGSTYEWAAEEQAYPLTRPLKENFDSRSYREAVKACQKSLSFSVDWAAFEKRSRDIPSFCGGA
;
A
#
# COMPACT_ATOMS: atom_id res chain seq x y z
N MET A 1 12.02 47.39 5.66
CA MET A 1 12.85 46.31 5.14
C MET A 1 12.37 44.98 5.71
N LYS A 2 11.52 44.26 4.99
CA LYS A 2 11.09 42.90 5.39
C LYS A 2 12.12 41.91 4.83
N ARG A 3 12.90 41.29 5.70
CA ARG A 3 13.74 40.17 5.33
C ARG A 3 12.82 39.01 4.97
N SER A 4 12.71 38.68 3.70
CA SER A 4 12.13 37.43 3.25
C SER A 4 13.06 36.31 3.70
N GLY A 5 12.70 35.62 4.77
CA GLY A 5 13.40 34.42 5.15
C GLY A 5 13.17 33.37 4.08
N SER A 6 14.17 33.16 3.25
CA SER A 6 14.25 31.99 2.40
C SER A 6 14.20 30.77 3.32
N LYS A 7 13.04 30.11 3.41
CA LYS A 7 12.98 28.79 4.05
C LYS A 7 13.93 27.90 3.27
N ALA A 8 14.95 27.41 3.96
CA ALA A 8 15.86 26.42 3.39
C ALA A 8 15.02 25.34 2.71
N ALA A 9 15.23 25.22 1.43
CA ALA A 9 14.50 24.28 0.61
C ALA A 9 14.70 22.85 1.12
N PRO A 10 13.67 21.99 1.01
CA PRO A 10 13.79 20.60 1.38
C PRO A 10 14.91 19.96 0.54
N LEU A 11 15.52 18.90 1.07
CA LEU A 11 16.61 18.13 0.46
C LEU A 11 16.38 17.80 -1.04
N TRP A 12 15.10 17.81 -1.45
CA TRP A 12 14.61 17.49 -2.80
C TRP A 12 14.04 18.73 -3.48
N GLN A 13 14.70 19.83 -3.33
CA GLN A 13 14.18 21.14 -3.70
C GLN A 13 14.00 21.31 -5.18
N GLU A 14 14.92 20.76 -5.94
CA GLU A 14 14.92 20.81 -7.39
C GLU A 14 15.08 19.40 -7.91
N ALA A 15 14.32 19.06 -8.94
CA ALA A 15 14.61 17.84 -9.68
C ALA A 15 16.05 17.96 -10.15
N PRO A 16 16.91 16.97 -9.86
CA PRO A 16 18.25 16.99 -10.43
C PRO A 16 18.13 17.14 -11.94
N LEU A 17 18.99 17.94 -12.53
CA LEU A 17 19.09 18.00 -13.98
C LEU A 17 19.38 16.59 -14.48
N VAL A 18 18.57 16.13 -15.41
CA VAL A 18 18.75 14.83 -16.06
C VAL A 18 20.14 14.86 -16.67
N GLU A 19 21.00 13.92 -16.31
CA GLU A 19 22.35 13.84 -16.89
C GLU A 19 22.24 13.59 -18.40
N GLU A 20 23.16 14.16 -19.19
CA GLU A 20 23.17 13.96 -20.64
C GLU A 20 23.09 12.47 -21.01
N GLY A 21 23.74 11.60 -20.23
CA GLY A 21 23.69 10.16 -20.40
C GLY A 21 22.30 9.55 -20.20
N GLU A 22 21.44 10.12 -19.35
CA GLU A 22 20.05 9.69 -19.15
C GLU A 22 19.17 10.14 -20.32
N ILE A 23 19.38 11.37 -20.84
CA ILE A 23 18.71 11.85 -22.05
C ILE A 23 19.05 10.94 -23.25
N PHE A 24 20.32 10.61 -23.42
CA PHE A 24 20.74 9.69 -24.48
C PHE A 24 20.22 8.28 -24.26
N ALA A 25 20.09 7.83 -23.01
CA ALA A 25 19.51 6.52 -22.69
C ALA A 25 18.02 6.46 -23.04
N GLU A 26 17.26 7.52 -22.78
CA GLU A 26 15.85 7.63 -23.20
C GLU A 26 15.72 7.68 -24.72
N LEU A 27 16.55 8.49 -25.39
CA LEU A 27 16.57 8.58 -26.86
C LEU A 27 17.02 7.28 -27.53
N ALA A 28 17.82 6.45 -26.85
CA ALA A 28 18.27 5.15 -27.33
C ALA A 28 17.34 3.99 -26.94
N GLU A 29 16.07 4.26 -26.58
CA GLU A 29 15.07 3.28 -26.10
C GLU A 29 15.49 2.55 -24.81
N ARG A 30 16.45 3.08 -24.04
CA ARG A 30 16.77 2.53 -22.73
C ARG A 30 15.61 2.85 -21.79
N LYS A 31 15.01 1.83 -21.22
CA LYS A 31 13.87 1.95 -20.33
C LYS A 31 14.31 2.45 -18.96
N GLY A 32 13.84 3.63 -18.57
CA GLY A 32 13.95 4.17 -17.22
C GLY A 32 15.19 5.01 -16.95
N SER A 33 15.14 5.74 -15.86
CA SER A 33 16.20 6.59 -15.31
C SER A 33 16.82 5.90 -14.09
N SER A 34 18.10 6.15 -13.83
CA SER A 34 18.80 5.76 -12.59
C SER A 34 18.26 6.50 -11.36
N LEU A 35 17.42 7.54 -11.59
CA LEU A 35 16.83 8.38 -10.56
C LEU A 35 15.44 7.90 -10.15
N LEU A 36 15.15 7.95 -8.87
CA LEU A 36 13.80 7.73 -8.34
C LEU A 36 12.86 8.79 -8.93
N LEU A 37 11.78 8.34 -9.60
CA LEU A 37 10.81 9.19 -10.29
C LEU A 37 11.46 10.14 -11.33
N GLY A 38 12.61 9.77 -11.89
CA GLY A 38 13.36 10.59 -12.83
C GLY A 38 13.93 11.88 -12.22
N ARG A 39 14.04 11.98 -10.88
CA ARG A 39 14.36 13.25 -10.20
C ARG A 39 15.34 13.12 -9.06
N TYR A 40 15.35 12.00 -8.35
CA TYR A 40 16.06 11.88 -7.07
C TYR A 40 17.03 10.73 -7.08
N SER A 41 18.27 11.03 -6.77
CA SER A 41 19.33 10.03 -6.63
C SER A 41 19.08 9.10 -5.43
N LEU A 42 19.66 7.92 -5.47
CA LEU A 42 19.58 6.98 -4.34
C LEU A 42 20.14 7.58 -3.05
N ASN A 43 21.19 8.41 -3.14
CA ASN A 43 21.76 9.09 -1.97
C ASN A 43 20.77 10.06 -1.33
N GLU A 44 20.00 10.81 -2.12
CA GLU A 44 18.94 11.69 -1.61
C GLU A 44 17.82 10.89 -0.95
N VAL A 45 17.44 9.76 -1.53
CA VAL A 45 16.46 8.83 -0.90
C VAL A 45 16.97 8.39 0.47
N ILE A 46 18.22 7.93 0.56
CA ILE A 46 18.84 7.49 1.82
C ILE A 46 18.87 8.65 2.84
N ALA A 47 19.22 9.86 2.40
CA ALA A 47 19.23 11.05 3.27
C ALA A 47 17.84 11.37 3.84
N VAL A 48 16.77 11.24 3.04
CA VAL A 48 15.39 11.41 3.51
C VAL A 48 15.00 10.31 4.49
N LEU A 49 15.33 9.06 4.22
CA LEU A 49 15.10 7.94 5.14
C LEU A 49 15.81 8.15 6.48
N ALA A 50 17.05 8.69 6.46
CA ALA A 50 17.79 9.06 7.66
C ALA A 50 17.07 10.18 8.43
N LYS A 51 16.73 11.29 7.76
CA LYS A 51 16.01 12.43 8.33
C LYS A 51 14.67 12.05 8.95
N ARG A 52 13.96 11.11 8.35
CA ARG A 52 12.68 10.57 8.83
C ARG A 52 12.83 9.44 9.85
N SER A 53 14.03 9.26 10.40
CA SER A 53 14.34 8.27 11.43
C SER A 53 14.13 6.80 11.03
N PHE A 54 14.03 6.49 9.75
CA PHE A 54 13.93 5.10 9.29
C PHE A 54 15.20 4.31 9.65
N LEU A 55 16.38 4.87 9.37
CA LEU A 55 17.66 4.22 9.68
C LEU A 55 17.87 4.02 11.18
N LYS A 56 17.44 5.01 12.00
CA LYS A 56 17.48 4.91 13.46
C LYS A 56 16.60 3.75 13.97
N ASP A 57 15.40 3.62 13.42
CA ASP A 57 14.47 2.56 13.82
C ASP A 57 14.90 1.18 13.30
N ALA A 58 15.53 1.10 12.15
CA ALA A 58 16.15 -0.13 11.65
C ALA A 58 17.27 -0.60 12.60
N ARG A 59 18.17 0.30 13.01
CA ARG A 59 19.23 -0.01 14.00
C ARG A 59 18.67 -0.51 15.33
N LYS A 60 17.62 0.13 15.85
CA LYS A 60 16.95 -0.30 17.08
C LYS A 60 16.40 -1.73 17.01
N ARG A 61 16.11 -2.21 15.80
CA ARG A 61 15.63 -3.56 15.53
C ARG A 61 16.73 -4.53 15.11
N PHE A 62 18.00 -4.13 15.27
CA PHE A 62 19.18 -4.89 14.83
C PHE A 62 19.25 -5.12 13.31
N LEU A 63 18.51 -4.34 12.53
CA LEU A 63 18.52 -4.37 11.07
C LEU A 63 19.60 -3.40 10.56
N TRP A 64 20.86 -3.80 10.67
CA TRP A 64 22.00 -2.99 10.28
C TRP A 64 23.22 -3.87 9.98
N PRO A 65 24.12 -3.51 9.02
CA PRO A 65 23.98 -2.41 8.05
C PRO A 65 22.90 -2.66 7.02
N LEU A 66 22.52 -1.59 6.27
CA LEU A 66 21.51 -1.65 5.22
C LEU A 66 22.17 -1.46 3.86
N GLU A 67 21.72 -2.27 2.90
CA GLU A 67 22.01 -2.12 1.48
C GLU A 67 20.76 -1.66 0.74
N PHE A 68 20.95 -0.75 -0.24
CA PHE A 68 19.85 -0.16 -0.99
C PHE A 68 20.00 -0.46 -2.48
N GLU A 69 18.87 -0.65 -3.15
CA GLU A 69 18.83 -0.85 -4.59
C GLU A 69 17.61 -0.15 -5.18
N LEU A 70 17.85 0.62 -6.24
CA LEU A 70 16.81 1.21 -7.07
C LEU A 70 16.89 0.57 -8.45
N ASN A 71 15.80 -0.05 -8.89
CA ASN A 71 15.69 -0.68 -10.19
C ASN A 71 14.57 0.01 -10.99
N SER A 72 14.91 0.47 -12.19
CA SER A 72 14.00 1.13 -13.14
C SER A 72 13.90 0.37 -14.47
N SER A 73 14.32 -0.90 -14.52
CA SER A 73 14.32 -1.71 -15.75
C SER A 73 12.90 -1.95 -16.32
N GLU A 74 11.88 -1.88 -15.48
CA GLU A 74 10.47 -2.06 -15.84
C GLU A 74 9.73 -0.71 -15.97
N TYR A 75 10.42 0.36 -16.40
CA TYR A 75 9.82 1.68 -16.51
C TYR A 75 8.45 1.64 -17.24
N PRO A 76 7.40 2.37 -16.76
CA PRO A 76 7.41 3.39 -15.71
C PRO A 76 7.38 2.86 -14.26
N VAL A 77 7.39 1.56 -14.05
CA VAL A 77 7.46 0.96 -12.72
C VAL A 77 8.90 1.04 -12.21
N GLN A 78 9.05 1.58 -11.02
CA GLN A 78 10.33 1.59 -10.31
C GLN A 78 10.24 0.73 -9.05
N ARG A 79 11.36 0.12 -8.67
CA ARG A 79 11.45 -0.76 -7.52
C ARG A 79 12.56 -0.31 -6.60
N LEU A 80 12.21 0.07 -5.37
CA LEU A 80 13.17 0.35 -4.30
C LEU A 80 13.22 -0.84 -3.36
N GLN A 81 14.41 -1.40 -3.17
CA GLN A 81 14.65 -2.50 -2.25
C GLN A 81 15.65 -2.10 -1.17
N ILE A 82 15.42 -2.59 0.05
CA ILE A 82 16.32 -2.40 1.19
C ILE A 82 16.59 -3.77 1.79
N PHE A 83 17.86 -4.09 1.95
CA PHE A 83 18.33 -5.37 2.45
C PHE A 83 19.14 -5.21 3.73
N LEU A 84 19.17 -6.25 4.53
CA LEU A 84 20.07 -6.38 5.67
C LEU A 84 21.42 -6.92 5.21
N ARG A 85 22.50 -6.17 5.42
CA ARG A 85 23.91 -6.54 5.15
C ARG A 85 24.26 -6.79 3.68
N GLU A 86 23.51 -7.67 2.99
CA GLU A 86 23.80 -8.10 1.62
C GLU A 86 22.51 -8.15 0.80
N LYS A 87 22.61 -7.85 -0.50
CA LYS A 87 21.48 -7.90 -1.46
C LYS A 87 21.13 -9.33 -1.83
N LYS A 88 20.54 -10.07 -0.87
CA LYS A 88 20.05 -11.44 -1.03
C LYS A 88 18.55 -11.50 -0.69
N PRO A 89 17.75 -12.36 -1.34
CA PRO A 89 16.30 -12.46 -1.09
C PRO A 89 15.94 -12.71 0.37
N GLU A 90 16.73 -13.53 1.08
CA GLU A 90 16.54 -13.85 2.50
C GLU A 90 16.78 -12.66 3.43
N ASN A 91 17.53 -11.64 2.97
CA ASN A 91 17.88 -10.44 3.71
C ASN A 91 16.96 -9.24 3.39
N LEU A 92 15.96 -9.44 2.54
CA LEU A 92 15.05 -8.38 2.12
C LEU A 92 14.25 -7.85 3.31
N ILE A 93 14.27 -6.52 3.48
CA ILE A 93 13.54 -5.79 4.51
C ILE A 93 12.35 -5.05 3.90
N VAL A 94 12.61 -4.32 2.82
CA VAL A 94 11.61 -3.54 2.08
C VAL A 94 11.70 -3.92 0.62
N ASP A 95 10.56 -4.19 0.02
CA ASP A 95 10.39 -4.31 -1.43
C ASP A 95 9.21 -3.44 -1.84
N PHE A 96 9.48 -2.40 -2.57
CA PHE A 96 8.49 -1.41 -2.94
C PHE A 96 8.52 -1.15 -4.45
N LYS A 97 7.43 -1.55 -5.14
CA LYS A 97 7.18 -1.21 -6.55
C LYS A 97 6.14 -0.11 -6.66
N PHE A 98 6.43 0.90 -7.45
CA PHE A 98 5.56 2.06 -7.63
C PHE A 98 5.78 2.72 -8.98
N LYS A 99 4.80 3.53 -9.39
CA LYS A 99 4.88 4.36 -10.59
C LYS A 99 4.09 5.65 -10.46
N GLU A 100 4.49 6.66 -11.20
CA GLU A 100 3.64 7.83 -11.46
C GLU A 100 2.64 7.48 -12.57
N MET A 101 1.40 7.92 -12.42
CA MET A 101 0.37 7.75 -13.43
C MET A 101 -0.75 8.79 -13.28
N ASP A 102 -1.41 9.07 -14.39
CA ASP A 102 -2.69 9.78 -14.38
C ASP A 102 -3.81 8.74 -14.23
N PHE A 103 -4.41 8.73 -13.06
CA PHE A 103 -5.52 7.84 -12.75
C PHE A 103 -6.83 8.45 -13.22
N VAL A 104 -7.56 7.73 -14.07
CA VAL A 104 -8.88 8.14 -14.54
C VAL A 104 -9.94 7.37 -13.75
N PRO A 105 -10.68 8.05 -12.85
CA PRO A 105 -11.74 7.41 -12.09
C PRO A 105 -12.83 6.87 -13.00
N LYS A 106 -13.27 5.65 -12.75
CA LYS A 106 -14.40 5.06 -13.47
C LYS A 106 -15.71 5.70 -13.01
N ALA A 107 -16.63 5.89 -13.95
CA ALA A 107 -18.00 6.27 -13.62
C ALA A 107 -18.68 5.16 -12.81
N ILE A 108 -19.39 5.54 -11.77
CA ILE A 108 -20.13 4.62 -10.90
C ILE A 108 -21.62 4.93 -11.11
N PRO A 109 -22.43 3.94 -11.50
CA PRO A 109 -23.86 4.15 -11.69
C PRO A 109 -24.54 4.73 -10.45
N GLY A 110 -25.35 5.77 -10.64
CA GLY A 110 -26.05 6.42 -9.53
C GLY A 110 -25.21 7.43 -8.72
N PHE A 111 -23.96 7.68 -9.13
CA PHE A 111 -23.09 8.68 -8.51
C PHE A 111 -22.88 9.91 -9.39
N PRO A 112 -22.47 11.04 -8.78
CA PRO A 112 -22.04 12.21 -9.53
C PRO A 112 -20.98 11.84 -10.58
N PRO A 113 -20.82 12.64 -11.64
CA PRO A 113 -19.77 12.42 -12.63
C PRO A 113 -18.42 12.21 -11.96
N PRO A 114 -17.57 11.33 -12.50
CA PRO A 114 -16.25 11.08 -11.93
C PRO A 114 -15.41 12.35 -11.94
N LEU A 115 -14.53 12.48 -10.96
CA LEU A 115 -13.52 13.54 -10.94
C LEU A 115 -12.64 13.45 -12.19
N PRO A 116 -12.03 14.57 -12.62
CA PRO A 116 -11.04 14.55 -13.70
C PRO A 116 -9.87 13.60 -13.38
N PRO A 117 -9.02 13.29 -14.37
CA PRO A 117 -7.83 12.50 -14.14
C PRO A 117 -6.99 13.02 -12.98
N GLN A 118 -6.53 12.14 -12.10
CA GLN A 118 -5.78 12.45 -10.89
C GLN A 118 -4.31 12.09 -11.08
N LYS A 119 -3.40 13.04 -10.88
CA LYS A 119 -1.96 12.76 -10.84
C LYS A 119 -1.65 11.90 -9.61
N SER A 120 -1.21 10.69 -9.82
CA SER A 120 -1.12 9.70 -8.75
C SER A 120 0.28 9.10 -8.63
N LEU A 121 0.62 8.72 -7.41
CA LEU A 121 1.72 7.80 -7.12
C LEU A 121 1.07 6.44 -6.77
N ALA A 122 1.16 5.49 -7.68
CA ALA A 122 0.53 4.19 -7.52
C ALA A 122 1.50 3.16 -6.92
N PHE A 123 1.04 2.42 -5.92
CA PHE A 123 1.75 1.34 -5.29
C PHE A 123 1.31 0.02 -5.91
N GLU A 124 2.21 -0.64 -6.63
CA GLU A 124 1.93 -1.94 -7.23
C GLU A 124 2.28 -3.08 -6.28
N TRP A 125 3.29 -2.88 -5.46
CA TRP A 125 3.75 -3.87 -4.49
C TRP A 125 4.40 -3.22 -3.29
N LEU A 126 4.11 -3.72 -2.09
CA LEU A 126 4.78 -3.31 -0.86
C LEU A 126 4.95 -4.51 0.07
N THR A 127 6.19 -4.91 0.28
CA THR A 127 6.58 -5.85 1.33
C THR A 127 7.39 -5.12 2.40
N LEU A 128 7.02 -5.33 3.66
CA LEU A 128 7.74 -4.86 4.83
C LEU A 128 7.93 -6.05 5.76
N GLN A 129 9.13 -6.60 5.83
CA GLN A 129 9.40 -7.84 6.57
C GLN A 129 10.66 -7.75 7.42
N ASN A 130 10.69 -8.56 8.48
CA ASN A 130 11.88 -8.70 9.32
C ASN A 130 12.61 -9.99 8.97
N PRO A 131 13.77 -9.93 8.30
CA PRO A 131 14.52 -11.11 7.91
C PRO A 131 15.11 -11.90 9.08
N LEU A 132 15.26 -11.27 10.26
CA LEU A 132 15.80 -11.92 11.46
C LEU A 132 14.78 -12.82 12.18
N HIS A 133 13.49 -12.67 11.85
CA HIS A 133 12.43 -13.42 12.50
C HIS A 133 11.77 -14.40 11.53
N LYS A 134 11.37 -15.54 12.06
CA LYS A 134 10.53 -16.54 11.39
C LYS A 134 9.19 -16.61 12.10
N PHE A 135 8.17 -17.08 11.41
CA PHE A 135 6.91 -17.45 12.06
C PHE A 135 7.15 -18.66 12.97
N SER A 136 6.48 -18.69 14.10
CA SER A 136 6.42 -19.84 15.01
C SER A 136 5.01 -20.44 14.98
N GLU A 137 4.86 -21.61 15.57
CA GLU A 137 3.54 -22.26 15.67
C GLU A 137 2.49 -21.40 16.38
N SER A 138 2.91 -20.53 17.31
CA SER A 138 2.04 -19.60 18.02
C SER A 138 1.72 -18.32 17.25
N PHE A 139 2.32 -18.12 16.07
CA PHE A 139 2.16 -16.88 15.31
C PHE A 139 1.77 -17.13 13.86
N THR A 140 0.46 -17.13 13.59
CA THR A 140 -0.10 -17.31 12.25
C THR A 140 0.30 -16.16 11.31
N PRO A 141 0.86 -16.44 10.12
CA PRO A 141 1.04 -15.42 9.10
C PRO A 141 -0.31 -14.90 8.58
N LEU A 142 -0.32 -13.71 8.01
CA LEU A 142 -1.38 -13.28 7.12
C LEU A 142 -1.22 -13.92 5.74
N PRO A 143 -2.27 -14.08 4.94
CA PRO A 143 -2.16 -14.57 3.57
C PRO A 143 -1.07 -13.82 2.79
N GLY A 144 -0.19 -14.56 2.09
CA GLY A 144 0.92 -14.00 1.32
C GLY A 144 2.14 -13.57 2.12
N GLN A 145 2.14 -13.65 3.46
CA GLN A 145 3.30 -13.35 4.27
C GLN A 145 4.25 -14.56 4.38
N THR A 146 5.52 -14.35 4.07
CA THR A 146 6.60 -15.35 4.24
C THR A 146 7.45 -15.08 5.48
N ARG A 147 7.44 -13.86 6.00
CA ARG A 147 8.19 -13.40 7.17
C ARG A 147 7.33 -12.46 8.01
N PRO A 148 7.57 -12.35 9.32
CA PRO A 148 6.93 -11.36 10.18
C PRO A 148 7.16 -9.93 9.68
N GLY A 149 6.15 -9.07 9.81
CA GLY A 149 6.23 -7.68 9.39
C GLY A 149 7.13 -6.83 10.31
N LEU A 150 7.58 -5.68 9.80
CA LEU A 150 8.45 -4.74 10.52
C LEU A 150 7.74 -3.91 11.61
N SER A 151 6.41 -3.91 11.67
CA SER A 151 5.64 -2.98 12.53
C SER A 151 5.95 -1.50 12.27
N MET A 152 6.28 -1.14 11.02
CA MET A 152 6.64 0.21 10.59
C MET A 152 5.69 0.78 9.52
N ALA A 153 4.54 0.14 9.30
CA ALA A 153 3.62 0.51 8.21
C ALA A 153 3.21 1.99 8.24
N LYS A 154 2.90 2.55 9.43
CA LYS A 154 2.55 3.98 9.56
C LYS A 154 3.70 4.88 9.10
N LYS A 155 4.92 4.60 9.52
CA LYS A 155 6.10 5.41 9.13
C LYS A 155 6.36 5.36 7.63
N ILE A 156 6.19 4.21 7.03
CA ILE A 156 6.32 4.04 5.58
C ILE A 156 5.21 4.81 4.85
N LEU A 157 3.98 4.78 5.36
CA LEU A 157 2.90 5.60 4.81
C LEU A 157 3.21 7.10 4.90
N ASP A 158 3.73 7.58 6.05
CA ASP A 158 4.13 8.97 6.22
C ASP A 158 5.22 9.40 5.23
N LEU A 159 6.14 8.49 4.90
CA LEU A 159 7.15 8.70 3.84
C LEU A 159 6.50 8.82 2.46
N PHE A 160 5.54 7.98 2.13
CA PHE A 160 4.83 8.02 0.86
C PHE A 160 3.97 9.27 0.71
N VAL A 161 3.27 9.68 1.78
CA VAL A 161 2.52 10.94 1.82
C VAL A 161 3.46 12.12 1.59
N TYR A 162 4.64 12.10 2.20
CA TYR A 162 5.65 13.12 1.98
C TYR A 162 6.11 13.13 0.51
N LEU A 163 6.44 11.98 -0.06
CA LEU A 163 6.86 11.85 -1.45
C LEU A 163 5.75 12.33 -2.42
N GLY A 164 4.52 11.90 -2.20
CA GLY A 164 3.38 12.32 -3.03
C GLY A 164 3.16 13.84 -3.02
N ARG A 165 3.27 14.48 -1.85
CA ARG A 165 3.18 15.93 -1.73
C ARG A 165 4.36 16.65 -2.42
N LEU A 166 5.57 16.12 -2.24
CA LEU A 166 6.78 16.66 -2.84
C LEU A 166 6.71 16.63 -4.37
N THR A 167 6.18 15.54 -4.92
CA THR A 167 5.99 15.36 -6.36
C THR A 167 4.65 15.91 -6.88
N ARG A 168 3.94 16.68 -6.06
CA ARG A 168 2.68 17.37 -6.41
C ARG A 168 1.63 16.41 -6.97
N LYS A 169 1.44 15.25 -6.31
CA LYS A 169 0.39 14.30 -6.65
C LYS A 169 -0.94 14.70 -6.00
N ASP A 170 -2.04 14.32 -6.65
CA ASP A 170 -3.39 14.51 -6.11
C ASP A 170 -3.73 13.41 -5.12
N CYS A 171 -3.19 12.20 -5.33
CA CYS A 171 -3.38 11.07 -4.43
C CYS A 171 -2.23 10.06 -4.47
N LEU A 172 -2.20 9.22 -3.42
CA LEU A 172 -1.54 7.92 -3.49
C LEU A 172 -2.60 6.88 -3.86
N LEU A 173 -2.24 5.92 -4.72
CA LEU A 173 -3.10 4.80 -5.09
C LEU A 173 -2.53 3.49 -4.58
N ALA A 174 -3.39 2.62 -4.09
CA ALA A 174 -3.05 1.25 -3.71
C ALA A 174 -4.03 0.27 -4.35
N PHE A 175 -3.52 -0.90 -4.73
CA PHE A 175 -4.30 -2.02 -5.28
C PHE A 175 -4.11 -3.23 -4.36
N PRO A 176 -4.85 -3.31 -3.25
CA PRO A 176 -4.62 -4.32 -2.23
C PRO A 176 -4.99 -5.72 -2.74
N ALA A 177 -3.99 -6.53 -3.08
CA ALA A 177 -4.17 -7.89 -3.57
C ALA A 177 -4.88 -8.80 -2.54
N TYR A 178 -4.81 -8.48 -1.26
CA TYR A 178 -5.45 -9.24 -0.17
C TYR A 178 -6.44 -8.37 0.58
N PHE A 179 -7.54 -8.98 1.02
CA PHE A 179 -8.57 -8.33 1.83
C PHE A 179 -8.02 -7.65 3.08
N HIS A 180 -7.11 -8.30 3.79
CA HIS A 180 -6.53 -7.72 5.01
C HIS A 180 -5.69 -6.46 4.74
N ASN A 181 -5.04 -6.36 3.58
CA ASN A 181 -4.32 -5.16 3.18
C ASN A 181 -5.29 -4.00 2.93
N ALA A 182 -6.40 -4.27 2.23
CA ALA A 182 -7.44 -3.29 2.03
C ALA A 182 -8.02 -2.78 3.35
N LEU A 183 -8.27 -3.69 4.30
CA LEU A 183 -8.80 -3.34 5.61
C LEU A 183 -7.79 -2.56 6.46
N LEU A 184 -6.50 -2.87 6.37
CA LEU A 184 -5.45 -2.10 7.04
C LEU A 184 -5.29 -0.69 6.44
N PHE A 185 -5.37 -0.58 5.12
CA PHE A 185 -5.30 0.70 4.42
C PHE A 185 -6.53 1.56 4.63
N SER A 186 -7.73 1.00 4.84
CA SER A 186 -8.98 1.74 5.04
C SER A 186 -8.98 2.71 6.23
N ARG A 187 -7.93 2.67 7.07
CA ARG A 187 -7.69 3.70 8.11
C ARG A 187 -7.28 5.06 7.54
N TYR A 188 -6.77 5.08 6.29
CA TYR A 188 -6.17 6.25 5.68
C TYR A 188 -6.58 6.43 4.21
N PHE A 189 -6.92 5.32 3.55
CA PHE A 189 -7.33 5.26 2.16
C PHE A 189 -8.81 4.99 2.06
N HIS A 190 -9.45 5.53 1.05
CA HIS A 190 -10.83 5.27 0.66
C HIS A 190 -10.86 4.50 -0.64
N PHE A 191 -11.78 3.56 -0.77
CA PHE A 191 -12.02 2.98 -2.08
C PHE A 191 -12.59 4.04 -3.01
N TRP A 192 -12.18 3.99 -4.27
CA TRP A 192 -12.78 4.88 -5.27
C TRP A 192 -14.25 4.57 -5.43
N ASN A 193 -14.60 3.28 -5.42
CA ASN A 193 -15.96 2.77 -5.41
C ASN A 193 -16.51 2.72 -3.98
N PRO A 194 -17.49 3.56 -3.60
CA PRO A 194 -18.09 3.52 -2.26
C PRO A 194 -18.86 2.21 -1.98
N GLY A 195 -19.33 1.52 -3.02
CA GLY A 195 -19.91 0.17 -2.87
C GLY A 195 -18.87 -0.81 -2.35
N LYS A 196 -17.65 -0.77 -2.88
CA LYS A 196 -16.55 -1.62 -2.40
C LYS A 196 -16.12 -1.26 -0.97
N GLU A 197 -16.07 0.01 -0.62
CA GLU A 197 -15.83 0.43 0.76
C GLU A 197 -16.93 -0.09 1.69
N GLY A 198 -18.19 0.04 1.31
CA GLY A 198 -19.32 -0.50 2.04
C GLY A 198 -19.25 -2.02 2.22
N GLU A 199 -18.85 -2.77 1.19
CA GLU A 199 -18.66 -4.22 1.24
C GLU A 199 -17.59 -4.61 2.27
N VAL A 200 -16.40 -3.99 2.23
CA VAL A 200 -15.32 -4.26 3.18
C VAL A 200 -15.75 -3.94 4.61
N LEU A 201 -16.43 -2.81 4.81
CA LEU A 201 -16.95 -2.40 6.11
C LEU A 201 -18.09 -3.32 6.60
N ALA A 202 -18.93 -3.87 5.70
CA ALA A 202 -19.97 -4.85 6.05
C ALA A 202 -19.32 -6.13 6.59
N ILE A 203 -18.34 -6.67 5.89
CA ILE A 203 -17.58 -7.84 6.34
C ILE A 203 -16.95 -7.57 7.70
N ARG A 204 -16.26 -6.45 7.87
CA ARG A 204 -15.63 -6.11 9.16
C ARG A 204 -16.61 -5.95 10.29
N ARG A 205 -17.78 -5.36 10.05
CA ARG A 205 -18.86 -5.19 11.05
C ARG A 205 -19.42 -6.52 11.50
N LEU A 206 -19.72 -7.42 10.56
CA LEU A 206 -20.31 -8.72 10.85
C LEU A 206 -19.34 -9.62 11.66
N PHE A 207 -18.05 -9.47 11.41
CA PHE A 207 -16.99 -10.25 12.07
C PHE A 207 -16.13 -9.39 13.00
N ILE A 208 -16.74 -8.43 13.71
CA ILE A 208 -16.00 -7.47 14.56
C ILE A 208 -15.19 -8.14 15.67
N HIS A 209 -15.66 -9.27 16.19
CA HIS A 209 -15.00 -10.04 17.23
C HIS A 209 -13.98 -11.04 16.69
N ALA A 210 -13.97 -11.31 15.39
CA ALA A 210 -13.00 -12.21 14.79
C ALA A 210 -11.63 -11.51 14.72
N PRO A 211 -10.53 -12.21 15.10
CA PRO A 211 -9.20 -11.72 14.87
C PRO A 211 -8.97 -11.41 13.39
N LEU A 212 -8.27 -10.29 13.10
CA LEU A 212 -7.98 -9.91 11.71
C LEU A 212 -7.34 -11.05 10.89
N LYS A 213 -6.44 -11.80 11.51
CA LYS A 213 -5.76 -12.93 10.85
C LYS A 213 -6.74 -14.02 10.43
N GLN A 214 -7.65 -14.40 11.32
CA GLN A 214 -8.69 -15.39 11.02
C GLN A 214 -9.59 -14.93 9.88
N LEU A 215 -10.10 -13.69 9.96
CA LEU A 215 -10.93 -13.12 8.90
C LEU A 215 -10.19 -13.05 7.56
N ALA A 216 -8.91 -12.69 7.57
CA ALA A 216 -8.08 -12.65 6.38
C ALA A 216 -7.97 -14.03 5.71
N TRP A 217 -7.82 -15.09 6.48
CA TRP A 217 -7.77 -16.45 5.97
C TRP A 217 -9.13 -16.97 5.52
N ILE A 218 -10.21 -16.65 6.24
CA ILE A 218 -11.59 -16.97 5.82
C ILE A 218 -11.86 -16.44 4.42
N VAL A 219 -11.53 -15.17 4.18
CA VAL A 219 -11.71 -14.52 2.87
C VAL A 219 -10.75 -15.14 1.83
N HIS A 220 -9.48 -15.31 2.16
CA HIS A 220 -8.47 -15.83 1.22
C HIS A 220 -8.75 -17.27 0.77
N LEU A 221 -9.30 -18.08 1.65
CA LEU A 221 -9.69 -19.46 1.36
C LEU A 221 -11.08 -19.59 0.73
N ASN A 222 -11.72 -18.47 0.37
CA ASN A 222 -13.07 -18.45 -0.20
C ASN A 222 -14.10 -19.19 0.67
N CYS A 223 -14.02 -18.99 1.99
CA CYS A 223 -14.93 -19.57 2.98
C CYS A 223 -16.03 -18.58 3.43
N LEU A 224 -16.08 -17.38 2.84
CA LEU A 224 -17.14 -16.41 3.08
C LEU A 224 -18.25 -16.61 2.06
N LYS A 225 -19.51 -16.62 2.53
CA LYS A 225 -20.71 -16.78 1.71
C LYS A 225 -21.53 -15.50 1.73
N ARG A 226 -22.11 -15.15 0.60
CA ARG A 226 -23.15 -14.11 0.48
C ARG A 226 -24.50 -14.63 0.98
N GLU A 227 -25.47 -13.74 1.12
CA GLU A 227 -26.83 -14.09 1.54
C GLU A 227 -27.52 -15.09 0.61
N ASP A 228 -27.23 -15.03 -0.69
CA ASP A 228 -27.74 -15.95 -1.72
C ASP A 228 -27.01 -17.32 -1.72
N GLY A 229 -26.09 -17.56 -0.79
CA GLY A 229 -25.30 -18.78 -0.70
C GLY A 229 -24.09 -18.81 -1.62
N SER A 230 -23.92 -17.86 -2.52
CA SER A 230 -22.77 -17.78 -3.40
C SER A 230 -21.46 -17.51 -2.61
N THR A 231 -20.35 -18.02 -3.12
CA THR A 231 -19.05 -17.79 -2.49
C THR A 231 -18.59 -16.35 -2.76
N TYR A 232 -18.16 -15.68 -1.70
CA TYR A 232 -17.50 -14.39 -1.84
C TYR A 232 -16.04 -14.58 -2.23
N GLU A 233 -15.62 -13.93 -3.29
CA GLU A 233 -14.24 -13.89 -3.73
C GLU A 233 -13.70 -12.47 -3.64
N TRP A 234 -12.50 -12.32 -3.08
CA TRP A 234 -11.86 -11.01 -2.98
C TRP A 234 -11.41 -10.54 -4.37
N ALA A 235 -11.96 -9.42 -4.82
CA ALA A 235 -11.48 -8.69 -5.98
C ALA A 235 -10.84 -7.38 -5.52
N ALA A 236 -9.59 -7.16 -5.92
CA ALA A 236 -8.88 -5.92 -5.61
C ALA A 236 -9.48 -4.77 -6.41
N GLU A 237 -9.74 -3.66 -5.73
CA GLU A 237 -10.13 -2.39 -6.34
C GLU A 237 -9.25 -1.27 -5.80
N GLU A 238 -9.25 -0.15 -6.51
CA GLU A 238 -8.40 1.00 -6.22
C GLU A 238 -8.78 1.67 -4.90
N GLN A 239 -7.82 1.83 -4.02
CA GLN A 239 -7.91 2.68 -2.84
C GLN A 239 -7.03 3.92 -3.01
N ALA A 240 -7.55 5.10 -2.66
CA ALA A 240 -6.86 6.37 -2.74
C ALA A 240 -6.68 7.02 -1.38
N TYR A 241 -5.45 7.51 -1.12
CA TYR A 241 -5.17 8.45 -0.05
C TYR A 241 -5.20 9.87 -0.63
N PRO A 242 -6.15 10.74 -0.25
CA PRO A 242 -6.26 12.07 -0.82
C PRO A 242 -5.13 12.98 -0.32
N LEU A 243 -4.41 13.61 -1.26
CA LEU A 243 -3.38 14.59 -0.98
C LEU A 243 -3.86 16.03 -1.22
N THR A 244 -4.88 16.19 -2.08
CA THR A 244 -5.50 17.49 -2.40
C THR A 244 -6.82 17.67 -1.68
N ARG A 245 -7.20 18.93 -1.48
CA ARG A 245 -8.45 19.30 -0.84
C ARG A 245 -9.69 18.83 -1.64
N PRO A 246 -9.78 19.04 -2.96
CA PRO A 246 -10.94 18.59 -3.73
C PRO A 246 -11.19 17.10 -3.62
N LEU A 247 -10.12 16.29 -3.66
CA LEU A 247 -10.25 14.85 -3.53
C LEU A 247 -10.68 14.43 -2.12
N LYS A 248 -10.19 15.09 -1.09
CA LYS A 248 -10.63 14.87 0.28
C LYS A 248 -12.11 15.21 0.44
N GLU A 249 -12.55 16.36 -0.06
CA GLU A 249 -13.96 16.79 -0.03
C GLU A 249 -14.87 15.80 -0.78
N ASN A 250 -14.39 15.15 -1.85
CA ASN A 250 -15.13 14.10 -2.54
C ASN A 250 -15.42 12.90 -1.65
N PHE A 251 -14.41 12.35 -0.96
CA PHE A 251 -14.59 11.22 -0.03
C PHE A 251 -15.37 11.63 1.25
N ASP A 252 -15.25 12.88 1.67
CA ASP A 252 -16.01 13.45 2.79
C ASP A 252 -17.45 13.84 2.40
N SER A 253 -17.81 13.78 1.12
CA SER A 253 -19.12 14.21 0.63
C SER A 253 -20.25 13.36 1.23
N ARG A 254 -21.42 13.98 1.33
CA ARG A 254 -22.63 13.32 1.83
C ARG A 254 -23.01 12.12 0.94
N SER A 255 -22.97 12.32 -0.38
CA SER A 255 -23.29 11.27 -1.36
C SER A 255 -22.39 10.04 -1.22
N TYR A 256 -21.07 10.25 -1.12
CA TYR A 256 -20.14 9.15 -0.92
C TYR A 256 -20.43 8.39 0.38
N ARG A 257 -20.55 9.10 1.50
CA ARG A 257 -20.79 8.47 2.82
C ARG A 257 -22.13 7.76 2.92
N GLU A 258 -23.18 8.32 2.32
CA GLU A 258 -24.51 7.68 2.28
C GLU A 258 -24.49 6.38 1.47
N ALA A 259 -23.79 6.36 0.35
CA ALA A 259 -23.64 5.16 -0.45
C ALA A 259 -22.82 4.07 0.24
N VAL A 260 -21.71 4.42 0.88
CA VAL A 260 -20.95 3.47 1.72
C VAL A 260 -21.87 2.86 2.78
N LYS A 261 -22.63 3.70 3.51
CA LYS A 261 -23.56 3.22 4.56
C LYS A 261 -24.69 2.36 4.00
N ALA A 262 -25.27 2.74 2.86
CA ALA A 262 -26.33 1.99 2.20
C ALA A 262 -25.84 0.59 1.82
N CYS A 263 -24.70 0.50 1.13
CA CYS A 263 -24.06 -0.77 0.76
C CYS A 263 -23.71 -1.60 2.01
N GLN A 264 -23.10 -0.98 3.03
CA GLN A 264 -22.75 -1.66 4.28
C GLN A 264 -23.98 -2.29 4.99
N LYS A 265 -25.13 -1.64 4.91
CA LYS A 265 -26.36 -2.14 5.55
C LYS A 265 -27.06 -3.22 4.74
N SER A 266 -26.98 -3.16 3.41
CA SER A 266 -27.65 -4.09 2.50
C SER A 266 -26.96 -5.44 2.37
N LEU A 267 -25.69 -5.54 2.80
CA LEU A 267 -24.91 -6.76 2.63
C LEU A 267 -24.89 -7.59 3.90
N SER A 268 -25.13 -8.90 3.72
CA SER A 268 -24.99 -9.94 4.73
C SER A 268 -24.01 -11.01 4.25
N PHE A 269 -23.25 -11.55 5.20
CA PHE A 269 -22.27 -12.60 4.96
C PHE A 269 -22.29 -13.62 6.08
N SER A 270 -22.00 -14.87 5.75
CA SER A 270 -21.81 -15.97 6.69
C SER A 270 -20.52 -16.71 6.39
N VAL A 271 -20.01 -17.46 7.36
CA VAL A 271 -18.80 -18.29 7.19
C VAL A 271 -19.19 -19.74 7.01
N ASP A 272 -18.68 -20.37 5.97
CA ASP A 272 -18.68 -21.82 5.81
C ASP A 272 -17.56 -22.40 6.66
N TRP A 273 -17.88 -22.68 7.94
CA TRP A 273 -16.93 -23.17 8.93
C TRP A 273 -16.38 -24.55 8.57
N ALA A 274 -17.20 -25.43 8.00
CA ALA A 274 -16.76 -26.76 7.58
C ALA A 274 -15.71 -26.69 6.46
N ALA A 275 -15.93 -25.81 5.47
CA ALA A 275 -14.96 -25.56 4.45
C ALA A 275 -13.67 -24.89 5.00
N PHE A 276 -13.84 -23.97 5.96
CA PHE A 276 -12.70 -23.30 6.60
C PHE A 276 -11.83 -24.27 7.38
N GLU A 277 -12.38 -25.10 8.23
CA GLU A 277 -11.64 -26.14 8.97
C GLU A 277 -10.89 -27.09 8.05
N LYS A 278 -11.54 -27.51 6.96
CA LYS A 278 -10.88 -28.37 5.95
C LYS A 278 -9.71 -27.67 5.25
N ARG A 279 -9.89 -26.41 4.80
CA ARG A 279 -8.92 -25.67 3.99
C ARG A 279 -7.80 -25.04 4.81
N SER A 280 -7.99 -24.85 6.11
CA SER A 280 -7.01 -24.22 7.00
C SER A 280 -6.09 -25.20 7.71
N ARG A 281 -6.20 -26.52 7.48
CA ARG A 281 -5.42 -27.56 8.16
C ARG A 281 -3.91 -27.37 8.04
N ASP A 282 -3.45 -26.91 6.90
CA ASP A 282 -2.02 -26.71 6.64
C ASP A 282 -1.50 -25.33 7.09
N ILE A 283 -2.36 -24.52 7.71
CA ILE A 283 -2.00 -23.17 8.18
C ILE A 283 -1.56 -23.29 9.64
N PRO A 284 -0.30 -22.93 9.97
CA PRO A 284 0.17 -22.93 11.36
C PRO A 284 -0.80 -22.15 12.27
N SER A 285 -1.06 -22.67 13.47
CA SER A 285 -1.90 -22.10 14.53
C SER A 285 -3.44 -22.09 14.34
N PHE A 286 -4.00 -22.61 13.25
CA PHE A 286 -5.40 -23.01 13.23
C PHE A 286 -5.58 -24.49 13.58
N CYS A 287 -4.49 -25.25 13.68
CA CYS A 287 -4.47 -26.67 14.06
C CYS A 287 -4.58 -26.93 15.58
N GLY A 288 -4.67 -25.91 16.41
CA GLY A 288 -4.56 -26.00 17.87
C GLY A 288 -5.75 -25.43 18.66
N GLY A 289 -6.98 -25.54 18.18
CA GLY A 289 -8.17 -25.06 18.85
C GLY A 289 -9.29 -26.10 18.76
N ALA A 290 -9.11 -27.25 19.40
CA ALA A 290 -10.20 -28.14 19.81
C ALA A 290 -10.36 -28.05 21.32
#